data_7b87897140728e4af9adfdfb7ec68d22
#
_entry.id   7b87897140728e4af9adfdfb7ec68d22
#
_cell.length_a   1.000
_cell.length_b   1.000
_cell.length_c   1.000
_cell.angle_alpha   90.00
_cell.angle_beta   90.00
_cell.angle_gamma   90.00
#
_symmetry.space_group_name_H-M   'P 1'
#
loop_
_entity.id
_entity.type
_entity.pdbx_description
1 polymer ?
#
loop_
_entity_poly.entity_id
_entity_poly.type
_entity_poly.pdbx_seq_one_letter_code
_entity_poly.pdbx_strand_id
1 'polypeptide(L)'
;MNCPVRRVITLKLKPFSINAMFCRDKRHKTIEAQEWSCSILVALALKENKKKLKELRQYFDPKKHVYKVDLTFFYPKHVLHKKEGGISARAHDLSNVEKPLIDLIFLPMFYDRPSPYGAKNLNIDDKYITDLRSRKRVGKDFRIRVTLNIKDLPSN
;
A
#
# COMPACT_ATOMS: atom_id res chain seq x y z
N MET A 1 1.15 -21.66 -20.23
CA MET A 1 0.37 -20.54 -19.70
C MET A 1 0.95 -20.13 -18.35
N ASN A 2 1.55 -18.98 -18.28
CA ASN A 2 2.02 -18.46 -17.00
C ASN A 2 0.83 -17.97 -16.19
N CYS A 3 0.46 -18.69 -15.15
CA CYS A 3 -0.56 -18.24 -14.20
C CYS A 3 -0.04 -16.95 -13.54
N PRO A 4 -0.76 -15.82 -13.69
CA PRO A 4 -0.30 -14.56 -13.09
C PRO A 4 -0.15 -14.73 -11.57
N VAL A 5 1.01 -14.33 -11.05
CA VAL A 5 1.23 -14.40 -9.59
C VAL A 5 0.42 -13.31 -8.92
N ARG A 6 -0.56 -13.72 -8.13
CA ARG A 6 -1.44 -12.84 -7.36
C ARG A 6 -1.27 -13.09 -5.88
N ARG A 7 -1.08 -12.02 -5.11
CA ARG A 7 -1.04 -12.07 -3.64
C ARG A 7 -1.93 -11.00 -3.05
N VAL A 8 -2.60 -11.36 -1.96
CA VAL A 8 -3.46 -10.46 -1.19
C VAL A 8 -2.86 -10.27 0.20
N ILE A 9 -2.66 -9.02 0.57
CA ILE A 9 -2.18 -8.59 1.88
C ILE A 9 -3.30 -7.81 2.56
N THR A 10 -3.61 -8.16 3.79
CA THR A 10 -4.58 -7.44 4.61
C THR A 10 -3.86 -6.81 5.79
N LEU A 11 -4.01 -5.49 5.92
CA LEU A 11 -3.44 -4.68 6.99
C LEU A 11 -4.57 -4.20 7.91
N LYS A 12 -4.54 -4.56 9.17
CA LYS A 12 -5.53 -4.11 10.18
C LYS A 12 -5.15 -2.73 10.71
N LEU A 13 -5.11 -1.76 9.82
CA LEU A 13 -4.66 -0.40 10.09
C LEU A 13 -5.60 0.61 9.45
N LYS A 14 -5.68 1.78 10.09
CA LYS A 14 -6.42 2.92 9.55
C LYS A 14 -5.67 3.50 8.35
N PRO A 15 -6.36 3.86 7.24
CA PRO A 15 -5.75 4.63 6.17
C PRO A 15 -5.19 5.96 6.68
N PHE A 16 -4.08 6.40 6.10
CA PHE A 16 -3.41 7.64 6.48
C PHE A 16 -3.34 8.60 5.29
N SER A 17 -3.68 9.86 5.50
CA SER A 17 -3.68 10.87 4.45
C SER A 17 -2.31 11.49 4.26
N ILE A 18 -1.90 11.66 2.99
CA ILE A 18 -0.68 12.39 2.63
C ILE A 18 -0.69 13.83 3.16
N ASN A 19 -1.86 14.43 3.31
CA ASN A 19 -1.99 15.78 3.84
C ASN A 19 -1.55 15.92 5.31
N ALA A 20 -1.59 14.81 6.06
CA ALA A 20 -1.13 14.76 7.45
C ALA A 20 0.31 14.21 7.58
N MET A 21 1.00 13.96 6.46
CA MET A 21 2.29 13.26 6.47
C MET A 21 3.44 14.14 6.89
N PHE A 22 3.41 15.43 6.54
CA PHE A 22 4.53 16.33 6.75
C PHE A 22 4.17 17.47 7.71
N CYS A 23 5.16 17.90 8.50
CA CYS A 23 5.09 19.13 9.27
C CYS A 23 4.95 20.36 8.37
N ARG A 24 4.62 21.51 8.95
CA ARG A 24 4.42 22.78 8.20
C ARG A 24 5.63 23.17 7.33
N ASP A 25 6.85 22.82 7.73
CA ASP A 25 8.08 23.04 6.95
C ASP A 25 8.22 22.13 5.71
N LYS A 26 7.31 21.15 5.55
CA LYS A 26 7.30 20.14 4.48
C LYS A 26 8.59 19.29 4.35
N ARG A 27 9.50 19.40 5.29
CA ARG A 27 10.79 18.67 5.30
C ARG A 27 10.76 17.44 6.21
N HIS A 28 9.99 17.52 7.30
CA HIS A 28 9.93 16.46 8.31
C HIS A 28 8.57 15.80 8.33
N LYS A 29 8.56 14.48 8.46
CA LYS A 29 7.32 13.74 8.69
C LYS A 29 6.80 14.01 10.09
N THR A 30 5.48 14.08 10.22
CA THR A 30 4.82 14.15 11.53
C THR A 30 5.09 12.87 12.34
N ILE A 31 4.97 12.96 13.66
CA ILE A 31 5.11 11.79 14.54
C ILE A 31 4.09 10.72 14.17
N GLU A 32 2.84 11.11 13.94
CA GLU A 32 1.76 10.22 13.52
C GLU A 32 2.07 9.51 12.20
N ALA A 33 2.68 10.21 11.25
CA ALA A 33 3.11 9.63 9.98
C ALA A 33 4.24 8.61 10.16
N GLN A 34 5.18 8.89 11.05
CA GLN A 34 6.27 7.97 11.37
C GLN A 34 5.75 6.70 12.05
N GLU A 35 4.85 6.86 13.03
CA GLU A 35 4.21 5.74 13.74
C GLU A 35 3.38 4.88 12.79
N TRP A 36 2.58 5.51 11.92
CA TRP A 36 1.81 4.78 10.92
C TRP A 36 2.72 4.03 9.93
N SER A 37 3.76 4.67 9.42
CA SER A 37 4.73 4.04 8.52
C SER A 37 5.41 2.83 9.19
N CYS A 38 5.79 2.96 10.45
CA CYS A 38 6.37 1.87 11.23
C CYS A 38 5.36 0.72 11.38
N SER A 39 4.11 1.02 11.69
CA SER A 39 3.03 0.02 11.83
C SER A 39 2.80 -0.75 10.51
N ILE A 40 2.83 -0.06 9.36
CA ILE A 40 2.75 -0.71 8.05
C ILE A 40 3.94 -1.66 7.85
N LEU A 41 5.16 -1.20 8.10
CA LEU A 41 6.37 -2.02 7.91
C LEU A 41 6.39 -3.23 8.84
N VAL A 42 5.93 -3.08 10.08
CA VAL A 42 5.76 -4.20 11.03
C VAL A 42 4.74 -5.21 10.49
N ALA A 43 3.59 -4.75 9.99
CA ALA A 43 2.57 -5.62 9.42
C ALA A 43 3.07 -6.36 8.18
N LEU A 44 3.86 -5.71 7.32
CA LEU A 44 4.49 -6.34 6.15
C LEU A 44 5.55 -7.38 6.55
N ALA A 45 6.19 -7.20 7.70
CA ALA A 45 7.20 -8.12 8.22
C ALA A 45 6.60 -9.37 8.91
N LEU A 46 5.28 -9.41 9.16
CA LEU A 46 4.64 -10.61 9.67
C LEU A 46 4.88 -11.79 8.74
N LYS A 47 5.09 -12.98 9.31
CA LYS A 47 5.53 -14.20 8.60
C LYS A 47 4.77 -14.46 7.30
N GLU A 48 3.44 -14.35 7.33
CA GLU A 48 2.60 -14.59 6.16
C GLU A 48 2.79 -13.52 5.07
N ASN A 49 2.79 -12.25 5.43
CA ASN A 49 2.97 -11.16 4.48
C ASN A 49 4.39 -11.14 3.93
N LYS A 50 5.38 -11.35 4.78
CA LYS A 50 6.79 -11.48 4.37
C LYS A 50 7.00 -12.57 3.33
N LYS A 51 6.35 -13.74 3.49
CA LYS A 51 6.38 -14.82 2.51
C LYS A 51 5.80 -14.37 1.16
N LYS A 52 4.62 -13.75 1.18
CA LYS A 52 3.95 -13.24 -0.03
C LYS A 52 4.81 -12.21 -0.78
N LEU A 53 5.40 -11.26 -0.06
CA LEU A 53 6.29 -10.24 -0.65
C LEU A 53 7.57 -10.85 -1.22
N LYS A 54 8.14 -11.83 -0.54
CA LYS A 54 9.31 -12.57 -1.04
C LYS A 54 9.01 -13.30 -2.34
N GLU A 55 7.87 -14.00 -2.41
CA GLU A 55 7.43 -14.70 -3.62
C GLU A 55 7.23 -13.73 -4.79
N LEU A 56 6.59 -12.56 -4.55
CA LEU A 56 6.43 -11.52 -5.57
C LEU A 56 7.78 -10.99 -6.06
N ARG A 57 8.73 -10.70 -5.17
CA ARG A 57 10.08 -10.26 -5.56
C ARG A 57 10.83 -11.28 -6.39
N GLN A 58 10.76 -12.55 -6.00
CA GLN A 58 11.47 -13.63 -6.68
C GLN A 58 10.91 -13.89 -8.09
N TYR A 59 9.61 -13.71 -8.26
CA TYR A 59 8.96 -13.92 -9.57
C TYR A 59 9.11 -12.73 -10.51
N PHE A 60 9.24 -11.52 -10.00
CA PHE A 60 9.23 -10.30 -10.79
C PHE A 60 10.52 -10.12 -11.60
N ASP A 61 10.36 -10.03 -12.93
CA ASP A 61 11.41 -9.66 -13.86
C ASP A 61 11.07 -8.28 -14.48
N PRO A 62 11.84 -7.22 -14.22
CA PRO A 62 11.55 -5.87 -14.70
C PRO A 62 11.58 -5.73 -16.23
N LYS A 63 12.14 -6.70 -16.95
CA LYS A 63 12.15 -6.73 -18.41
C LYS A 63 10.90 -7.35 -19.01
N LYS A 64 10.15 -8.11 -18.21
CA LYS A 64 9.00 -8.91 -18.68
C LYS A 64 7.70 -8.59 -17.97
N HIS A 65 7.77 -8.03 -16.77
CA HIS A 65 6.63 -7.93 -15.89
C HIS A 65 6.28 -6.50 -15.50
N VAL A 66 5.00 -6.31 -15.19
CA VAL A 66 4.43 -5.11 -14.59
C VAL A 66 3.50 -5.51 -13.45
N TYR A 67 3.15 -4.56 -12.60
CA TYR A 67 2.17 -4.75 -11.53
C TYR A 67 0.81 -4.14 -11.89
N LYS A 68 -0.22 -4.90 -11.60
CA LYS A 68 -1.57 -4.38 -11.37
C LYS A 68 -1.85 -4.40 -9.88
N VAL A 69 -2.27 -3.26 -9.33
CA VAL A 69 -2.52 -3.08 -7.91
C VAL A 69 -3.98 -2.68 -7.68
N ASP A 70 -4.66 -3.43 -6.82
CA ASP A 70 -5.99 -3.08 -6.33
C ASP A 70 -5.93 -2.79 -4.84
N LEU A 71 -6.35 -1.59 -4.44
CA LEU A 71 -6.43 -1.16 -3.05
C LEU A 71 -7.90 -1.04 -2.63
N THR A 72 -8.22 -1.61 -1.48
CA THR A 72 -9.53 -1.42 -0.86
C THR A 72 -9.34 -0.93 0.56
N PHE A 73 -9.85 0.27 0.82
CA PHE A 73 -9.83 0.91 2.14
C PHE A 73 -11.18 0.70 2.81
N PHE A 74 -11.18 -0.05 3.91
CA PHE A 74 -12.37 -0.30 4.70
C PHE A 74 -12.47 0.70 5.84
N TYR A 75 -13.62 1.35 5.93
CA TYR A 75 -13.98 2.29 6.98
C TYR A 75 -15.20 1.80 7.74
N PRO A 76 -15.25 1.97 9.07
CA PRO A 76 -16.49 1.78 9.79
C PRO A 76 -17.62 2.65 9.20
N LYS A 77 -18.85 2.16 9.21
CA LYS A 77 -19.98 2.85 8.59
C LYS A 77 -20.13 4.30 9.06
N HIS A 78 -19.98 4.56 10.37
CA HIS A 78 -20.11 5.89 10.95
C HIS A 78 -18.98 6.87 10.55
N VAL A 79 -17.89 6.36 10.01
CA VAL A 79 -16.78 7.16 9.48
C VAL A 79 -16.97 7.43 7.99
N LEU A 80 -17.44 6.43 7.22
CA LEU A 80 -17.60 6.54 5.78
C LEU A 80 -18.86 7.33 5.40
N HIS A 81 -19.95 7.15 6.12
CA HIS A 81 -21.26 7.76 5.81
C HIS A 81 -21.67 8.78 6.86
N LYS A 82 -22.31 9.86 6.39
CA LYS A 82 -23.01 10.81 7.26
C LYS A 82 -24.35 10.21 7.73
N LYS A 83 -24.84 10.66 8.88
CA LYS A 83 -26.15 10.24 9.42
C LYS A 83 -27.30 10.60 8.47
N GLU A 84 -27.21 11.76 7.85
CA GLU A 84 -28.18 12.30 6.89
C GLU A 84 -28.02 11.71 5.46
N GLY A 85 -27.04 10.83 5.25
CA GLY A 85 -26.70 10.28 3.95
C GLY A 85 -25.46 10.96 3.32
N GLY A 86 -24.91 10.33 2.29
CA GLY A 86 -23.71 10.80 1.61
C GLY A 86 -22.40 10.37 2.28
N ILE A 87 -21.29 10.75 1.65
CA ILE A 87 -19.93 10.40 2.09
C ILE A 87 -19.41 11.43 3.09
N SER A 88 -18.86 10.94 4.20
CA SER A 88 -18.26 11.79 5.22
C SER A 88 -16.88 12.29 4.81
N ALA A 89 -16.55 13.54 5.14
CA ALA A 89 -15.21 14.09 5.00
C ALA A 89 -14.15 13.39 5.89
N ARG A 90 -14.57 12.60 6.87
CA ARG A 90 -13.68 11.75 7.67
C ARG A 90 -13.06 10.60 6.89
N ALA A 91 -13.71 10.18 5.80
CA ALA A 91 -13.17 9.22 4.86
C ALA A 91 -12.37 10.01 3.80
N HIS A 92 -11.06 10.03 3.94
CA HIS A 92 -10.15 10.78 3.08
C HIS A 92 -10.37 10.50 1.58
N ASP A 93 -9.97 11.42 0.72
CA ASP A 93 -9.94 11.20 -0.71
C ASP A 93 -8.99 10.04 -1.05
N LEU A 94 -9.36 9.22 -2.03
CA LEU A 94 -8.59 8.04 -2.41
C LEU A 94 -7.15 8.40 -2.80
N SER A 95 -6.96 9.42 -3.60
CA SER A 95 -5.63 9.90 -4.00
C SER A 95 -4.73 10.26 -2.81
N ASN A 96 -5.31 10.75 -1.72
CA ASN A 96 -4.56 11.13 -0.52
C ASN A 96 -4.11 9.94 0.33
N VAL A 97 -4.75 8.78 0.23
CA VAL A 97 -4.40 7.58 1.01
C VAL A 97 -3.63 6.54 0.20
N GLU A 98 -3.70 6.59 -1.13
CA GLU A 98 -2.96 5.70 -2.02
C GLU A 98 -1.45 5.92 -1.92
N LYS A 99 -1.01 7.15 -2.11
CA LYS A 99 0.42 7.48 -2.24
C LYS A 99 1.25 7.04 -1.04
N PRO A 100 0.89 7.36 0.21
CA PRO A 100 1.68 6.91 1.36
C PRO A 100 1.80 5.39 1.45
N LEU A 101 0.75 4.67 1.08
CA LEU A 101 0.73 3.21 1.14
C LEU A 101 1.59 2.60 0.03
N ILE A 102 1.48 3.10 -1.19
CA ILE A 102 2.28 2.64 -2.33
C ILE A 102 3.77 2.85 -2.06
N ASP A 103 4.14 4.01 -1.55
CA ASP A 103 5.53 4.32 -1.21
C ASP A 103 6.12 3.32 -0.21
N LEU A 104 5.36 2.90 0.78
CA LEU A 104 5.83 1.94 1.77
C LEU A 104 5.92 0.50 1.25
N ILE A 105 5.05 0.12 0.32
CA ILE A 105 5.01 -1.25 -0.22
C ILE A 105 6.04 -1.44 -1.33
N PHE A 106 6.19 -0.47 -2.21
CA PHE A 106 6.97 -0.60 -3.45
C PHE A 106 8.37 -0.02 -3.33
N LEU A 107 8.50 1.25 -2.93
CA LEU A 107 9.76 1.96 -3.07
C LEU A 107 10.90 1.28 -2.33
N PRO A 108 12.05 1.08 -3.02
CA PRO A 108 13.28 0.80 -2.32
C PRO A 108 13.50 1.90 -1.32
N MET A 109 13.69 1.55 -0.08
CA MET A 109 14.10 2.54 0.91
C MET A 109 15.35 3.21 0.38
N PHE A 110 15.27 4.51 0.09
CA PHE A 110 16.29 5.35 -0.55
C PHE A 110 17.57 5.51 0.29
N TYR A 111 18.04 4.47 0.90
CA TYR A 111 19.25 4.53 1.69
C TYR A 111 20.16 3.40 1.25
N ASP A 112 21.34 3.78 0.79
CA ASP A 112 22.49 2.91 0.52
C ASP A 112 22.93 2.07 1.73
N ARG A 113 22.11 1.98 2.75
CA ARG A 113 22.32 1.13 3.91
C ARG A 113 21.34 -0.03 3.87
N PRO A 114 21.84 -1.26 3.77
CA PRO A 114 20.98 -2.42 3.97
C PRO A 114 20.28 -2.27 5.32
N SER A 115 18.96 -2.30 5.31
CA SER A 115 18.18 -2.30 6.54
C SER A 115 18.66 -3.48 7.40
N PRO A 116 19.07 -3.26 8.66
CA PRO A 116 19.48 -4.35 9.54
C PRO A 116 18.37 -5.39 9.76
N TYR A 117 17.14 -5.05 9.37
CA TYR A 117 15.97 -5.92 9.49
C TYR A 117 15.57 -6.61 8.18
N GLY A 118 16.36 -6.46 7.11
CA GLY A 118 16.04 -6.98 5.77
C GLY A 118 14.95 -6.19 5.04
N ALA A 119 14.71 -6.52 3.78
CA ALA A 119 13.66 -5.89 2.99
C ALA A 119 12.28 -6.25 3.55
N LYS A 120 11.55 -5.26 4.06
CA LYS A 120 10.20 -5.41 4.61
C LYS A 120 9.10 -5.14 3.59
N ASN A 121 9.45 -4.69 2.39
CA ASN A 121 8.54 -4.36 1.31
C ASN A 121 8.97 -5.06 0.01
N LEU A 122 8.38 -4.69 -1.13
CA LEU A 122 8.72 -5.27 -2.42
C LEU A 122 10.13 -4.89 -2.90
N ASN A 123 10.63 -3.73 -2.48
CA ASN A 123 11.90 -3.17 -2.97
C ASN A 123 11.94 -3.08 -4.51
N ILE A 124 10.82 -2.69 -5.10
CA ILE A 124 10.62 -2.52 -6.54
C ILE A 124 10.07 -1.12 -6.77
N ASP A 125 10.58 -0.44 -7.79
CA ASP A 125 10.15 0.92 -8.17
C ASP A 125 8.65 0.92 -8.55
N ASP A 126 7.90 1.89 -8.06
CA ASP A 126 6.46 2.04 -8.32
C ASP A 126 6.13 2.38 -9.78
N LYS A 127 7.13 2.78 -10.58
CA LYS A 127 6.98 2.95 -12.03
C LYS A 127 6.53 1.69 -12.76
N TYR A 128 6.73 0.51 -12.16
CA TYR A 128 6.24 -0.75 -12.71
C TYR A 128 4.76 -1.02 -12.46
N ILE A 129 4.07 -0.13 -11.75
CA ILE A 129 2.61 -0.17 -11.60
C ILE A 129 2.00 0.44 -12.86
N THR A 130 1.33 -0.37 -13.68
CA THR A 130 0.66 0.07 -14.91
C THR A 130 -0.86 0.14 -14.79
N ASP A 131 -1.43 -0.44 -13.75
CA ASP A 131 -2.87 -0.37 -13.44
C ASP A 131 -3.02 -0.28 -11.92
N LEU A 132 -3.54 0.85 -11.45
CA LEU A 132 -3.82 1.10 -10.04
C LEU A 132 -5.31 1.40 -9.87
N ARG A 133 -5.97 0.61 -9.04
CA ARG A 133 -7.39 0.82 -8.70
C ARG A 133 -7.54 0.95 -7.20
N SER A 134 -8.32 1.92 -6.80
CA SER A 134 -8.61 2.16 -5.40
C SER A 134 -10.10 2.32 -5.16
N ARG A 135 -10.54 1.84 -4.02
CA ARG A 135 -11.94 1.97 -3.62
C ARG A 135 -12.09 2.06 -2.11
N LYS A 136 -13.16 2.71 -1.68
CA LYS A 136 -13.63 2.69 -0.28
C LYS A 136 -14.75 1.70 -0.13
N ARG A 137 -14.81 1.04 1.01
CA ARG A 137 -15.89 0.12 1.39
C ARG A 137 -16.22 0.27 2.87
N VAL A 138 -17.46 -0.02 3.21
CA VAL A 138 -17.85 -0.18 4.61
C VAL A 138 -17.25 -1.47 5.13
N GLY A 139 -16.66 -1.41 6.30
CA GLY A 139 -16.16 -2.56 7.04
C GLY A 139 -16.56 -2.48 8.51
N LYS A 140 -16.36 -3.57 9.24
CA LYS A 140 -16.56 -3.58 10.70
C LYS A 140 -15.55 -2.67 11.38
N ASP A 141 -14.28 -2.75 10.94
CA ASP A 141 -13.15 -2.02 11.47
C ASP A 141 -12.35 -1.38 10.33
N PHE A 142 -11.45 -0.46 10.67
CA PHE A 142 -10.44 0.03 9.73
C PHE A 142 -9.56 -1.10 9.23
N ARG A 143 -9.42 -1.20 7.92
CA ARG A 143 -8.62 -2.23 7.28
C ARG A 143 -8.20 -1.77 5.89
N ILE A 144 -7.04 -2.20 5.45
CA ILE A 144 -6.55 -2.00 4.10
C ILE A 144 -6.31 -3.36 3.47
N ARG A 145 -6.88 -3.59 2.30
CA ARG A 145 -6.59 -4.78 1.48
C ARG A 145 -5.81 -4.36 0.26
N VAL A 146 -4.66 -4.98 0.07
CA VAL A 146 -3.78 -4.76 -1.06
C VAL A 146 -3.73 -6.04 -1.88
N THR A 147 -4.14 -5.97 -3.14
CA THR A 147 -4.01 -7.07 -4.09
C THR A 147 -2.93 -6.72 -5.10
N LEU A 148 -1.90 -7.51 -5.17
CA LEU A 148 -0.75 -7.36 -6.05
C LEU A 148 -0.77 -8.46 -7.10
N ASN A 149 -0.89 -8.08 -8.36
CA ASN A 149 -0.85 -9.01 -9.49
C ASN A 149 0.35 -8.68 -10.37
N ILE A 150 1.20 -9.68 -10.62
CA ILE A 150 2.24 -9.58 -11.64
C ILE A 150 1.65 -10.03 -12.97
N LYS A 151 1.85 -9.23 -13.99
CA LYS A 151 1.41 -9.50 -15.37
C LYS A 151 2.56 -9.34 -16.33
N ASP A 152 2.47 -10.04 -17.45
CA ASP A 152 3.41 -9.86 -18.54
C ASP A 152 3.26 -8.46 -19.15
N LEU A 153 4.38 -7.87 -19.53
CA LEU A 153 4.40 -6.67 -20.35
C LEU A 153 3.62 -6.95 -21.65
N PRO A 154 2.75 -6.04 -22.10
CA PRO A 154 2.13 -6.19 -23.39
C PRO A 154 3.20 -6.33 -24.48
N SER A 155 3.06 -7.35 -25.32
CA SER A 155 3.88 -7.47 -26.53
C SER A 155 3.57 -6.29 -27.44
N ASN A 156 4.59 -5.56 -27.85
CA ASN A 156 4.44 -4.53 -28.88
C ASN A 156 4.08 -5.17 -30.23
#